data_0e087ccfd86a0858227fb34842f59d3a
#
_entry.id   0e087ccfd86a0858227fb34842f59d3a
#
_cell.length_a   1.000
_cell.length_b   1.000
_cell.length_c   1.000
_cell.angle_alpha   90.00
_cell.angle_beta   90.00
_cell.angle_gamma   90.00
#
_symmetry.space_group_name_H-M   'P 1'
#
loop_
_entity.id
_entity.type
_entity.pdbx_description
1 polymer ?
#
loop_
_entity_poly.entity_id
_entity_poly.type
_entity_poly.pdbx_seq_one_letter_code
_entity_poly.pdbx_strand_id
1 'polypeptide(L)'
;MIISRGRRYVFVHIPKTGGTALTLALEARAMKDDILIGDTAKARARKGRLKGIKSTGRLWKHSTLSDIQGLITPEETAHFFTFTLVRNPWDRAVSYYHWLRAQSFAHPAVGFAKTHDFAGFLALPQTQTAFRLWPASAYLRDGSGTERASAFIRLEHLEQDIAPLEAHLGFTLGPIARVNASTRAADYRGYYTPASADLLADVCAEDIARFGYLF
;
A
#
# COMPACT_ATOMS: atom_id res chain seq x y z
N MET A 1 0.96 7.76 2.92
CA MET A 1 -0.30 8.37 2.42
C MET A 1 -0.08 9.85 2.14
N ILE A 2 -0.66 10.37 1.06
CA ILE A 2 -0.58 11.79 0.69
C ILE A 2 -1.98 12.29 0.33
N ILE A 3 -2.34 13.46 0.81
CA ILE A 3 -3.56 14.17 0.42
C ILE A 3 -3.14 15.52 -0.16
N SER A 4 -3.43 15.75 -1.43
CA SER A 4 -3.16 17.00 -2.14
C SER A 4 -4.46 17.66 -2.56
N ARG A 5 -4.86 18.70 -1.82
CA ARG A 5 -6.07 19.45 -2.16
C ARG A 5 -5.87 20.28 -3.43
N GLY A 6 -4.70 20.90 -3.58
CA GLY A 6 -4.40 21.71 -4.76
C GLY A 6 -4.35 20.91 -6.06
N ARG A 7 -3.99 19.60 -6.00
CA ARG A 7 -4.02 18.71 -7.16
C ARG A 7 -5.17 17.70 -7.12
N ARG A 8 -6.02 17.78 -6.11
CA ARG A 8 -7.23 16.96 -5.97
C ARG A 8 -6.96 15.46 -6.05
N TYR A 9 -5.98 14.96 -5.30
CA TYR A 9 -5.71 13.52 -5.21
C TYR A 9 -5.49 13.02 -3.79
N VAL A 10 -5.74 11.71 -3.61
CA VAL A 10 -5.35 10.93 -2.43
C VAL A 10 -4.52 9.74 -2.87
N PHE A 11 -3.30 9.65 -2.39
CA PHE A 11 -2.47 8.45 -2.52
C PHE A 11 -2.58 7.60 -1.26
N VAL A 12 -3.19 6.44 -1.38
CA VAL A 12 -3.29 5.43 -0.31
C VAL A 12 -2.11 4.47 -0.43
N HIS A 13 -1.33 4.32 0.62
CA HIS A 13 -0.09 3.53 0.60
C HIS A 13 -0.31 2.15 1.20
N ILE A 14 -0.59 1.15 0.38
CA ILE A 14 -0.71 -0.26 0.79
C ILE A 14 0.67 -0.83 1.18
N PRO A 15 0.78 -1.61 2.28
CA PRO A 15 2.05 -2.20 2.69
C PRO A 15 2.63 -3.14 1.62
N LYS A 16 3.94 -3.01 1.38
CA LYS A 16 4.75 -3.92 0.54
C LYS A 16 4.44 -3.91 -0.96
N THR A 17 3.80 -2.86 -1.44
CA THR A 17 3.50 -2.64 -2.88
C THR A 17 4.48 -1.71 -3.59
N GLY A 18 5.62 -1.36 -2.97
CA GLY A 18 6.57 -0.41 -3.57
C GLY A 18 6.24 1.06 -3.34
N GLY A 19 5.18 1.35 -2.58
CA GLY A 19 4.64 2.70 -2.39
C GLY A 19 5.61 3.74 -1.82
N THR A 20 6.73 3.35 -1.20
CA THR A 20 7.74 4.31 -0.73
C THR A 20 8.40 5.06 -1.88
N ALA A 21 8.70 4.39 -2.98
CA ALA A 21 9.29 5.00 -4.17
C ALA A 21 8.34 6.04 -4.78
N LEU A 22 7.08 5.66 -4.95
CA LEU A 22 6.04 6.58 -5.44
C LEU A 22 5.78 7.74 -4.46
N THR A 23 5.79 7.46 -3.13
CA THR A 23 5.71 8.54 -2.11
C THR A 23 6.78 9.58 -2.35
N LEU A 24 8.04 9.18 -2.52
CA LEU A 24 9.16 10.11 -2.72
C LEU A 24 9.02 10.90 -4.02
N ALA A 25 8.59 10.27 -5.12
CA ALA A 25 8.35 10.94 -6.39
C ALA A 25 7.22 12.00 -6.27
N LEU A 26 6.13 11.67 -5.62
CA LEU A 26 5.03 12.62 -5.34
C LEU A 26 5.47 13.73 -4.39
N GLU A 27 6.23 13.40 -3.34
CA GLU A 27 6.75 14.39 -2.39
C GLU A 27 7.75 15.36 -3.01
N ALA A 28 8.51 14.95 -4.04
CA ALA A 28 9.40 15.84 -4.77
C ALA A 28 8.62 17.00 -5.42
N ARG A 29 7.37 16.76 -5.79
CA ARG A 29 6.45 17.73 -6.43
C ARG A 29 5.36 18.22 -5.47
N ALA A 30 5.45 17.93 -4.16
CA ALA A 30 4.42 18.27 -3.18
C ALA A 30 4.21 19.79 -3.06
N MET A 31 2.96 20.22 -3.07
CA MET A 31 2.56 21.59 -2.80
C MET A 31 2.77 21.95 -1.32
N LYS A 32 2.77 23.26 -1.02
CA LYS A 32 3.00 23.76 0.33
C LYS A 32 1.98 23.22 1.33
N ASP A 33 0.74 23.09 0.93
CA ASP A 33 -0.43 22.71 1.74
C ASP A 33 -0.72 21.19 1.73
N ASP A 34 0.00 20.40 0.91
CA ASP A 34 -0.16 18.95 0.90
C ASP A 34 0.06 18.34 2.28
N ILE A 35 -0.83 17.42 2.63
CA ILE A 35 -0.76 16.62 3.87
C ILE A 35 0.00 15.34 3.55
N LEU A 36 1.13 15.16 4.26
CA LEU A 36 2.00 14.00 4.10
C LEU A 36 1.97 13.19 5.39
N ILE A 37 1.46 11.96 5.31
CA ILE A 37 1.34 11.05 6.46
C ILE A 37 2.31 9.88 6.23
N GLY A 38 3.41 9.87 6.97
CA GLY A 38 4.44 8.85 6.80
C GLY A 38 5.71 9.12 7.60
N ASP A 39 6.76 8.41 7.20
CA ASP A 39 8.07 8.39 7.85
C ASP A 39 9.21 8.94 6.97
N THR A 40 8.90 9.54 5.83
CA THR A 40 9.87 10.27 5.02
C THR A 40 10.34 11.53 5.72
N ALA A 41 11.50 12.06 5.34
CA ALA A 41 12.02 13.31 5.91
C ALA A 41 11.02 14.47 5.75
N LYS A 42 10.39 14.59 4.57
CA LYS A 42 9.40 15.65 4.29
C LYS A 42 8.12 15.46 5.10
N ALA A 43 7.61 14.22 5.22
CA ALA A 43 6.44 13.93 6.04
C ALA A 43 6.70 14.24 7.53
N ARG A 44 7.87 13.87 8.06
CA ARG A 44 8.27 14.20 9.43
C ARG A 44 8.34 15.71 9.66
N ALA A 45 8.93 16.46 8.74
CA ALA A 45 9.00 17.92 8.81
C ALA A 45 7.61 18.58 8.84
N ARG A 46 6.60 17.95 8.20
CA ARG A 46 5.22 18.43 8.15
C ARG A 46 4.29 17.82 9.20
N LYS A 47 4.79 16.94 10.07
CA LYS A 47 3.97 16.22 11.07
C LYS A 47 3.15 17.15 11.97
N GLY A 48 3.67 18.35 12.26
CA GLY A 48 2.96 19.34 13.08
C GLY A 48 1.60 19.76 12.51
N ARG A 49 1.39 19.64 11.20
CA ARG A 49 0.11 19.96 10.54
C ARG A 49 -1.02 18.99 10.88
N LEU A 50 -0.69 17.81 11.38
CA LEU A 50 -1.66 16.80 11.79
C LEU A 50 -2.09 16.99 13.27
N LYS A 51 -1.43 17.91 13.99
CA LYS A 51 -1.72 18.14 15.41
C LYS A 51 -3.11 18.75 15.57
N GLY A 52 -3.93 18.14 16.40
CA GLY A 52 -5.30 18.60 16.68
C GLY A 52 -6.35 18.20 15.63
N ILE A 53 -5.96 17.55 14.54
CA ILE A 53 -6.93 17.05 13.55
C ILE A 53 -7.59 15.79 14.11
N LYS A 54 -8.92 15.78 14.10
CA LYS A 54 -9.71 14.59 14.42
C LYS A 54 -9.87 13.74 13.16
N SER A 55 -9.56 12.45 13.27
CA SER A 55 -9.77 11.44 12.23
C SER A 55 -10.49 10.24 12.82
N THR A 56 -11.20 9.49 12.00
CA THR A 56 -11.94 8.30 12.44
C THR A 56 -10.99 7.20 12.88
N GLY A 57 -9.87 7.01 12.16
CA GLY A 57 -8.88 6.00 12.46
C GLY A 57 -7.50 6.58 12.79
N ARG A 58 -6.55 5.67 12.95
CA ARG A 58 -5.15 6.04 13.22
C ARG A 58 -4.49 6.63 11.97
N LEU A 59 -3.89 7.82 12.11
CA LEU A 59 -3.11 8.43 11.03
C LEU A 59 -1.66 7.88 11.01
N TRP A 60 -1.37 7.07 10.01
CA TRP A 60 -0.04 6.52 9.74
C TRP A 60 0.12 6.26 8.23
N LYS A 61 1.30 5.87 7.79
CA LYS A 61 1.58 5.76 6.35
C LYS A 61 0.68 4.77 5.60
N HIS A 62 0.12 3.79 6.29
CA HIS A 62 -0.77 2.77 5.72
C HIS A 62 -2.22 2.94 6.18
N SER A 63 -2.64 4.16 6.56
CA SER A 63 -4.05 4.45 6.81
C SER A 63 -4.90 4.11 5.58
N THR A 64 -6.11 3.63 5.82
CA THR A 64 -7.13 3.44 4.79
C THR A 64 -7.81 4.78 4.46
N LEU A 65 -8.61 4.80 3.42
CA LEU A 65 -9.43 5.96 3.09
C LEU A 65 -10.47 6.25 4.20
N SER A 66 -11.00 5.20 4.83
CA SER A 66 -11.90 5.32 5.98
C SER A 66 -11.21 5.94 7.22
N ASP A 67 -9.94 5.59 7.49
CA ASP A 67 -9.20 6.14 8.64
C ASP A 67 -9.07 7.65 8.60
N ILE A 68 -8.96 8.23 7.41
CA ILE A 68 -8.72 9.68 7.21
C ILE A 68 -10.00 10.52 7.14
N GLN A 69 -11.17 9.94 7.39
CA GLN A 69 -12.39 10.73 7.55
C GLN A 69 -12.23 11.74 8.69
N GLY A 70 -12.74 12.94 8.46
CA GLY A 70 -12.52 14.11 9.32
C GLY A 70 -11.28 14.94 8.94
N LEU A 71 -10.28 14.32 8.28
CA LEU A 71 -9.17 15.01 7.66
C LEU A 71 -9.49 15.44 6.21
N ILE A 72 -10.35 14.66 5.55
CA ILE A 72 -10.89 14.90 4.21
C ILE A 72 -12.42 14.86 4.28
N THR A 73 -13.10 15.74 3.53
CA THR A 73 -14.56 15.77 3.51
C THR A 73 -15.14 14.65 2.63
N PRO A 74 -16.43 14.29 2.80
CA PRO A 74 -17.09 13.35 1.90
C PRO A 74 -17.06 13.81 0.44
N GLU A 75 -17.23 15.12 0.18
CA GLU A 75 -17.17 15.70 -1.16
C GLU A 75 -15.77 15.59 -1.77
N GLU A 76 -14.72 15.90 -0.97
CA GLU A 76 -13.33 15.72 -1.39
C GLU A 76 -13.07 14.23 -1.71
N THR A 77 -13.53 13.31 -0.85
CA THR A 77 -13.38 11.87 -1.04
C THR A 77 -14.06 11.38 -2.33
N ALA A 78 -15.24 11.95 -2.67
CA ALA A 78 -16.00 11.57 -3.86
C ALA A 78 -15.37 12.09 -5.16
N HIS A 79 -14.66 13.22 -5.13
CA HIS A 79 -14.20 13.92 -6.34
C HIS A 79 -12.67 13.91 -6.54
N PHE A 80 -11.89 13.52 -5.53
CA PHE A 80 -10.45 13.45 -5.70
C PHE A 80 -10.04 12.17 -6.42
N PHE A 81 -8.96 12.27 -7.17
CA PHE A 81 -8.34 11.12 -7.82
C PHE A 81 -7.66 10.25 -6.74
N THR A 82 -8.37 9.21 -6.29
CA THR A 82 -7.87 8.29 -5.26
C THR A 82 -7.20 7.10 -5.90
N PHE A 83 -5.96 6.82 -5.54
CA PHE A 83 -5.19 5.75 -6.16
C PHE A 83 -4.23 5.07 -5.18
N THR A 84 -3.78 3.89 -5.59
CA THR A 84 -2.78 3.11 -4.86
C THR A 84 -1.89 2.31 -5.80
N LEU A 85 -0.75 1.83 -5.27
CA LEU A 85 0.01 0.76 -5.88
C LEU A 85 -0.49 -0.59 -5.38
N VAL A 86 -0.60 -1.55 -6.29
CA VAL A 86 -0.81 -2.97 -6.01
C VAL A 86 0.40 -3.78 -6.49
N ARG A 87 0.51 -4.99 -6.02
CA ARG A 87 1.62 -5.88 -6.33
C ARG A 87 1.12 -7.31 -6.39
N ASN A 88 1.74 -8.14 -7.24
CA ASN A 88 1.48 -9.56 -7.30
C ASN A 88 1.44 -10.15 -5.88
N PRO A 89 0.32 -10.77 -5.44
CA PRO A 89 0.13 -11.21 -4.06
C PRO A 89 1.20 -12.17 -3.56
N TRP A 90 1.69 -13.06 -4.41
CA TRP A 90 2.76 -13.99 -4.03
C TRP A 90 4.08 -13.25 -3.75
N ASP A 91 4.46 -12.32 -4.60
CA ASP A 91 5.66 -11.49 -4.38
C ASP A 91 5.49 -10.54 -3.19
N ARG A 92 4.28 -10.01 -2.99
CA ARG A 92 3.92 -9.18 -1.82
C ARG A 92 4.08 -9.96 -0.51
N ALA A 93 3.61 -11.21 -0.46
CA ALA A 93 3.69 -12.05 0.73
C ALA A 93 5.15 -12.38 1.11
N VAL A 94 5.98 -12.76 0.13
CA VAL A 94 7.42 -12.95 0.35
C VAL A 94 8.08 -11.67 0.84
N SER A 95 7.75 -10.52 0.23
CA SER A 95 8.27 -9.21 0.66
C SER A 95 7.84 -8.87 2.10
N TYR A 96 6.62 -9.22 2.50
CA TYR A 96 6.10 -8.97 3.83
C TYR A 96 6.80 -9.86 4.87
N TYR A 97 6.94 -11.15 4.60
CA TYR A 97 7.63 -12.11 5.46
C TYR A 97 9.07 -11.68 5.75
N HIS A 98 9.85 -11.36 4.71
CA HIS A 98 11.25 -10.93 4.89
C HIS A 98 11.34 -9.60 5.64
N TRP A 99 10.42 -8.68 5.39
CA TRP A 99 10.36 -7.42 6.12
C TRP A 99 10.06 -7.64 7.61
N LEU A 100 9.09 -8.49 7.94
CA LEU A 100 8.76 -8.84 9.33
C LEU A 100 9.96 -9.43 10.07
N ARG A 101 10.68 -10.33 9.44
CA ARG A 101 11.88 -10.96 10.04
C ARG A 101 12.97 -9.95 10.42
N ALA A 102 13.06 -8.85 9.69
CA ALA A 102 14.02 -7.78 9.94
C ALA A 102 13.56 -6.79 11.04
N GLN A 103 12.33 -6.92 11.56
CA GLN A 103 11.81 -5.99 12.57
C GLN A 103 12.17 -6.43 14.00
N SER A 104 12.24 -5.42 14.91
CA SER A 104 12.51 -5.64 16.35
C SER A 104 11.34 -5.22 17.27
N PHE A 105 10.29 -4.60 16.72
CA PHE A 105 9.13 -4.19 17.54
C PHE A 105 8.26 -5.38 17.94
N ALA A 106 7.60 -5.26 19.08
CA ALA A 106 6.69 -6.29 19.60
C ALA A 106 5.38 -6.31 18.78
N HIS A 107 5.19 -7.37 17.98
CA HIS A 107 3.96 -7.61 17.23
C HIS A 107 3.86 -9.10 16.91
N PRO A 108 2.66 -9.74 17.02
CA PRO A 108 2.52 -11.19 16.77
C PRO A 108 3.07 -11.62 15.40
N ALA A 109 2.79 -10.88 14.32
CA ALA A 109 3.30 -11.22 12.99
C ALA A 109 4.83 -11.21 12.89
N VAL A 110 5.52 -10.37 13.68
CA VAL A 110 7.00 -10.38 13.76
C VAL A 110 7.46 -11.67 14.43
N GLY A 111 6.81 -12.06 15.53
CA GLY A 111 7.08 -13.35 16.20
C GLY A 111 6.88 -14.52 15.23
N PHE A 112 5.73 -14.58 14.56
CA PHE A 112 5.40 -15.64 13.61
C PHE A 112 6.44 -15.75 12.47
N ALA A 113 6.82 -14.63 11.87
CA ALA A 113 7.80 -14.63 10.78
C ALA A 113 9.22 -15.04 11.24
N LYS A 114 9.56 -14.85 12.51
CA LYS A 114 10.87 -15.25 13.08
C LYS A 114 10.92 -16.71 13.50
N THR A 115 9.79 -17.29 13.90
CA THR A 115 9.71 -18.66 14.45
C THR A 115 9.30 -19.70 13.41
N HIS A 116 8.80 -19.31 12.24
CA HIS A 116 8.37 -20.21 11.18
C HIS A 116 9.16 -19.95 9.90
N ASP A 117 9.34 -20.97 9.09
CA ASP A 117 9.72 -20.79 7.70
C ASP A 117 8.57 -20.14 6.90
N PHE A 118 8.79 -19.85 5.62
CA PHE A 118 7.81 -19.13 4.84
C PHE A 118 6.49 -19.91 4.65
N ALA A 119 6.57 -21.21 4.42
CA ALA A 119 5.38 -22.05 4.25
C ALA A 119 4.59 -22.15 5.56
N GLY A 120 5.27 -22.36 6.69
CA GLY A 120 4.67 -22.37 8.02
C GLY A 120 4.04 -21.01 8.38
N PHE A 121 4.69 -19.90 8.02
CA PHE A 121 4.13 -18.55 8.21
C PHE A 121 2.83 -18.35 7.43
N LEU A 122 2.76 -18.80 6.17
CA LEU A 122 1.54 -18.73 5.37
C LEU A 122 0.42 -19.65 5.88
N ALA A 123 0.78 -20.80 6.45
CA ALA A 123 -0.18 -21.76 6.99
C ALA A 123 -0.89 -21.26 8.27
N LEU A 124 -0.35 -20.24 8.94
CA LEU A 124 -0.97 -19.70 10.16
C LEU A 124 -2.32 -19.04 9.86
N PRO A 125 -3.40 -19.41 10.58
CA PRO A 125 -4.72 -18.81 10.40
C PRO A 125 -4.71 -17.30 10.53
N GLN A 126 -3.89 -16.75 11.43
CA GLN A 126 -3.76 -15.29 11.65
C GLN A 126 -3.17 -14.59 10.42
N THR A 127 -2.19 -15.22 9.76
CA THR A 127 -1.59 -14.70 8.54
C THR A 127 -2.61 -14.71 7.39
N GLN A 128 -3.32 -15.82 7.20
CA GLN A 128 -4.36 -15.95 6.18
C GLN A 128 -5.48 -14.94 6.40
N THR A 129 -5.97 -14.81 7.64
CA THR A 129 -7.01 -13.83 7.99
C THR A 129 -6.55 -12.41 7.67
N ALA A 130 -5.29 -12.06 8.00
CA ALA A 130 -4.76 -10.74 7.72
C ALA A 130 -4.72 -10.43 6.21
N PHE A 131 -4.31 -11.38 5.36
CA PHE A 131 -4.33 -11.19 3.90
C PHE A 131 -5.75 -11.13 3.35
N ARG A 132 -6.66 -12.00 3.81
CA ARG A 132 -8.05 -12.07 3.34
C ARG A 132 -8.86 -10.82 3.70
N LEU A 133 -8.63 -10.23 4.88
CA LEU A 133 -9.32 -9.03 5.33
C LEU A 133 -8.82 -7.73 4.66
N TRP A 134 -7.62 -7.75 4.06
CA TRP A 134 -6.96 -6.57 3.54
C TRP A 134 -6.58 -6.69 2.06
N PRO A 135 -7.56 -7.02 1.17
CA PRO A 135 -7.36 -6.85 -0.27
C PRO A 135 -7.16 -5.37 -0.60
N ALA A 136 -6.68 -5.07 -1.79
CA ALA A 136 -6.41 -3.70 -2.21
C ALA A 136 -7.65 -2.80 -2.13
N SER A 137 -8.83 -3.34 -2.46
CA SER A 137 -10.11 -2.63 -2.36
C SER A 137 -10.41 -2.11 -0.96
N ALA A 138 -10.09 -2.90 0.08
CA ALA A 138 -10.38 -2.55 1.48
C ALA A 138 -9.67 -1.25 1.92
N TYR A 139 -8.50 -0.95 1.36
CA TYR A 139 -7.77 0.29 1.67
C TYR A 139 -8.42 1.53 1.06
N LEU A 140 -9.18 1.39 -0.03
CA LEU A 140 -9.78 2.48 -0.79
C LEU A 140 -11.29 2.61 -0.55
N ARG A 141 -11.84 1.90 0.41
CA ARG A 141 -13.22 2.11 0.87
C ARG A 141 -13.27 3.29 1.82
N ASP A 142 -14.23 4.18 1.57
CA ASP A 142 -14.56 5.27 2.50
C ASP A 142 -15.35 4.75 3.71
N GLY A 143 -15.72 5.63 4.62
CA GLY A 143 -16.46 5.22 5.81
C GLY A 143 -17.89 4.78 5.57
N SER A 144 -18.44 4.95 4.37
CA SER A 144 -19.71 4.33 3.97
C SER A 144 -19.52 2.91 3.42
N GLY A 145 -18.27 2.45 3.29
CA GLY A 145 -17.93 1.17 2.65
C GLY A 145 -17.81 1.26 1.12
N THR A 146 -18.04 2.44 0.53
CA THR A 146 -17.96 2.63 -0.91
C THR A 146 -16.49 2.70 -1.36
N GLU A 147 -16.13 1.90 -2.36
CA GLU A 147 -14.81 1.99 -2.99
C GLU A 147 -14.68 3.28 -3.82
N ARG A 148 -13.62 4.04 -3.61
CA ARG A 148 -13.34 5.34 -4.24
C ARG A 148 -12.09 5.33 -5.13
N ALA A 149 -11.64 4.16 -5.53
CA ALA A 149 -10.45 4.04 -6.38
C ALA A 149 -10.69 4.64 -7.76
N SER A 150 -9.85 5.59 -8.16
CA SER A 150 -9.75 6.08 -9.53
C SER A 150 -8.74 5.24 -10.33
N ALA A 151 -7.69 4.75 -9.66
CA ALA A 151 -6.70 3.87 -10.28
C ALA A 151 -6.05 2.91 -9.27
N PHE A 152 -5.80 1.69 -9.74
CA PHE A 152 -4.86 0.75 -9.13
C PHE A 152 -3.68 0.59 -10.09
N ILE A 153 -2.48 0.89 -9.61
CA ILE A 153 -1.26 0.87 -10.41
C ILE A 153 -0.48 -0.37 -10.02
N ARG A 154 -0.34 -1.34 -10.93
CA ARG A 154 0.45 -2.55 -10.68
C ARG A 154 1.93 -2.23 -10.68
N LEU A 155 2.63 -2.63 -9.62
CA LEU A 155 4.07 -2.38 -9.48
C LEU A 155 4.86 -2.99 -10.64
N GLU A 156 4.43 -4.15 -11.12
CA GLU A 156 5.04 -4.90 -12.22
C GLU A 156 4.85 -4.23 -13.59
N HIS A 157 3.83 -3.37 -13.71
CA HIS A 157 3.46 -2.64 -14.92
C HIS A 157 3.45 -1.12 -14.70
N LEU A 158 4.30 -0.64 -13.78
CA LEU A 158 4.28 0.74 -13.30
C LEU A 158 4.32 1.78 -14.44
N GLU A 159 5.19 1.57 -15.43
CA GLU A 159 5.36 2.49 -16.56
C GLU A 159 4.09 2.63 -17.43
N GLN A 160 3.29 1.56 -17.48
CA GLN A 160 2.04 1.55 -18.25
C GLN A 160 0.87 2.06 -17.41
N ASP A 161 0.77 1.56 -16.18
CA ASP A 161 -0.38 1.80 -15.32
C ASP A 161 -0.37 3.21 -14.66
N ILE A 162 0.76 3.92 -14.69
CA ILE A 162 0.89 5.27 -14.10
C ILE A 162 0.26 6.37 -14.97
N ALA A 163 0.03 6.10 -16.25
CA ALA A 163 -0.44 7.10 -17.20
C ALA A 163 -1.73 7.85 -16.77
N PRO A 164 -2.78 7.22 -16.21
CA PRO A 164 -3.95 7.94 -15.71
C PRO A 164 -3.63 8.92 -14.57
N LEU A 165 -2.68 8.57 -13.70
CA LEU A 165 -2.22 9.46 -12.63
C LEU A 165 -1.49 10.67 -13.21
N GLU A 166 -0.56 10.46 -14.13
CA GLU A 166 0.20 11.54 -14.76
C GLU A 166 -0.70 12.49 -15.59
N ALA A 167 -1.69 11.92 -16.28
CA ALA A 167 -2.72 12.71 -16.97
C ALA A 167 -3.51 13.58 -15.98
N HIS A 168 -3.91 13.04 -14.82
CA HIS A 168 -4.57 13.81 -13.78
C HIS A 168 -3.67 14.92 -13.19
N LEU A 169 -2.39 14.62 -12.99
CA LEU A 169 -1.42 15.56 -12.44
C LEU A 169 -1.03 16.68 -13.43
N GLY A 170 -1.14 16.43 -14.74
CA GLY A 170 -0.68 17.32 -15.80
C GLY A 170 0.85 17.36 -15.98
N PHE A 171 1.57 16.39 -15.40
CA PHE A 171 3.02 16.24 -15.55
C PHE A 171 3.45 14.80 -15.28
N THR A 172 4.63 14.41 -15.79
CA THR A 172 5.24 13.12 -15.52
C THR A 172 5.99 13.12 -14.19
N LEU A 173 5.93 12.00 -13.48
CA LEU A 173 6.66 11.82 -12.22
C LEU A 173 8.14 11.49 -12.43
N GLY A 174 8.51 11.21 -13.68
CA GLY A 174 9.87 10.79 -14.05
C GLY A 174 10.17 9.36 -13.60
N PRO A 175 11.42 8.91 -13.75
CA PRO A 175 11.80 7.56 -13.37
C PRO A 175 11.65 7.38 -11.86
N ILE A 176 10.78 6.45 -11.46
CA ILE A 176 10.56 6.11 -10.05
C ILE A 176 11.65 5.11 -9.63
N ALA A 177 12.61 5.59 -8.87
CA ALA A 177 13.73 4.78 -8.42
C ALA A 177 13.26 3.62 -7.53
N ARG A 178 13.81 2.42 -7.74
CA ARG A 178 13.56 1.29 -6.85
C ARG A 178 14.22 1.53 -5.49
N VAL A 179 13.42 1.75 -4.45
CA VAL A 179 13.88 2.00 -3.07
C VAL A 179 13.50 0.83 -2.16
N ASN A 180 14.31 0.58 -1.14
CA ASN A 180 14.10 -0.47 -0.14
C ASN A 180 14.00 -1.89 -0.74
N ALA A 181 14.81 -2.20 -1.75
CA ALA A 181 14.96 -3.57 -2.22
C ALA A 181 15.47 -4.46 -1.06
N SER A 182 14.74 -5.53 -0.76
CA SER A 182 15.22 -6.52 0.22
C SER A 182 16.35 -7.38 -0.39
N THR A 183 17.23 -7.89 0.46
CA THR A 183 18.35 -8.80 0.07
C THR A 183 17.87 -10.24 -0.22
N ARG A 184 16.61 -10.43 -0.61
CA ARG A 184 16.04 -11.71 -0.97
C ARG A 184 16.24 -12.08 -2.44
N ALA A 185 16.05 -13.35 -2.80
CA ALA A 185 16.02 -13.76 -4.20
C ALA A 185 15.01 -12.92 -5.00
N ALA A 186 15.36 -12.55 -6.22
CA ALA A 186 14.51 -11.74 -7.08
C ALA A 186 13.25 -12.50 -7.50
N ASP A 187 13.40 -13.78 -7.82
CA ASP A 187 12.26 -14.65 -8.13
C ASP A 187 11.61 -15.15 -6.83
N TYR A 188 10.38 -14.72 -6.61
CA TYR A 188 9.59 -15.12 -5.44
C TYR A 188 9.10 -16.58 -5.51
N ARG A 189 9.05 -17.17 -6.71
CA ARG A 189 8.49 -18.53 -6.90
C ARG A 189 9.26 -19.58 -6.14
N GLY A 190 10.56 -19.41 -6.01
CA GLY A 190 11.44 -20.31 -5.25
C GLY A 190 11.14 -20.41 -3.76
N TYR A 191 10.30 -19.54 -3.22
CA TYR A 191 9.85 -19.60 -1.81
C TYR A 191 8.63 -20.50 -1.62
N TYR A 192 7.96 -20.90 -2.69
CA TYR A 192 6.69 -21.60 -2.65
C TYR A 192 6.83 -23.08 -2.97
N THR A 193 6.04 -23.89 -2.28
CA THR A 193 5.61 -25.21 -2.77
C THR A 193 4.29 -25.03 -3.54
N PRO A 194 3.88 -25.99 -4.40
CA PRO A 194 2.56 -25.92 -5.05
C PRO A 194 1.43 -25.67 -4.04
N ALA A 195 1.40 -26.40 -2.94
CA ALA A 195 0.38 -26.28 -1.91
C ALA A 195 0.35 -24.88 -1.26
N SER A 196 1.51 -24.27 -0.98
CA SER A 196 1.55 -22.91 -0.39
C SER A 196 1.22 -21.82 -1.41
N ALA A 197 1.49 -22.05 -2.71
CA ALA A 197 1.07 -21.17 -3.77
C ALA A 197 -0.46 -21.17 -3.93
N ASP A 198 -1.08 -22.35 -3.94
CA ASP A 198 -2.53 -22.51 -4.02
C ASP A 198 -3.22 -21.94 -2.78
N LEU A 199 -2.68 -22.15 -1.59
CA LEU A 199 -3.18 -21.57 -0.36
C LEU A 199 -3.24 -20.03 -0.44
N LEU A 200 -2.17 -19.40 -0.92
CA LEU A 200 -2.15 -17.94 -1.04
C LEU A 200 -3.06 -17.45 -2.17
N ALA A 201 -3.22 -18.24 -3.25
CA ALA A 201 -4.16 -17.96 -4.31
C ALA A 201 -5.61 -17.85 -3.77
N ASP A 202 -6.02 -18.81 -2.93
CA ASP A 202 -7.35 -18.76 -2.27
C ASP A 202 -7.49 -17.55 -1.36
N VAL A 203 -6.48 -17.30 -0.52
CA VAL A 203 -6.50 -16.22 0.47
C VAL A 203 -6.54 -14.83 -0.18
N CYS A 204 -5.89 -14.65 -1.34
CA CYS A 204 -5.81 -13.39 -2.09
C CYS A 204 -6.64 -13.39 -3.38
N ALA A 205 -7.65 -14.26 -3.48
CA ALA A 205 -8.43 -14.47 -4.71
C ALA A 205 -9.02 -13.17 -5.28
N GLU A 206 -9.46 -12.23 -4.43
CA GLU A 206 -9.99 -10.94 -4.86
C GLU A 206 -8.96 -10.13 -5.66
N ASP A 207 -7.76 -9.93 -5.12
CA ASP A 207 -6.71 -9.16 -5.79
C ASP A 207 -6.20 -9.89 -7.05
N ILE A 208 -6.08 -11.21 -7.00
CA ILE A 208 -5.64 -12.03 -8.13
C ILE A 208 -6.62 -11.92 -9.30
N ALA A 209 -7.90 -12.14 -9.05
CA ALA A 209 -8.93 -12.07 -10.07
C ALA A 209 -9.07 -10.63 -10.63
N ARG A 210 -9.03 -9.63 -9.75
CA ARG A 210 -9.21 -8.23 -10.13
C ARG A 210 -8.10 -7.70 -11.03
N PHE A 211 -6.86 -8.05 -10.76
CA PHE A 211 -5.69 -7.50 -11.45
C PHE A 211 -5.07 -8.45 -12.46
N GLY A 212 -5.63 -9.66 -12.63
CA GLY A 212 -5.14 -10.65 -13.56
C GLY A 212 -3.76 -11.21 -13.22
N TYR A 213 -3.43 -11.31 -11.93
CA TYR A 213 -2.15 -11.85 -11.50
C TYR A 213 -2.06 -13.36 -11.74
N LEU A 214 -0.88 -13.79 -12.17
CA LEU A 214 -0.51 -15.19 -12.30
C LEU A 214 0.70 -15.48 -11.41
N PHE A 215 0.79 -16.75 -10.97
CA PHE A 215 1.93 -17.24 -10.18
C PHE A 215 3.21 -17.34 -10.99
#